data_350fc6105d8e9f5ebcff9aa23abbcee5
#
_entry.id   350fc6105d8e9f5ebcff9aa23abbcee5
#
_cell.length_a   1.000
_cell.length_b   1.000
_cell.length_c   1.000
_cell.angle_alpha   90.00
_cell.angle_beta   90.00
_cell.angle_gamma   90.00
#
_symmetry.space_group_name_H-M   'P 1'
#
loop_
_entity.id
_entity.type
_entity.pdbx_description
1 polymer ?
#
loop_
_entity_poly.entity_id
_entity_poly.type
_entity_poly.pdbx_seq_one_letter_code
_entity_poly.pdbx_strand_id
1 'polypeptide(L)'
;MALVQRASPKRLPKLFGFAKRSIRSLRFPGESPDCSSSPTLAYGIHVFHCPDAVGIVAKLSESIASRGGNILAANVFVPENKHVFYSRSEFIFDPVKWTRSQMNEDFNKLSQMYAAHRSVVRVPDQDPKYKIGVLASKQDHCLIDLLHQWQDGKLPVDIACVISNHERGPNTGVCRFLERHGIPYHYLHTTEENKREEEILELVQDTDFLVLARYMQILSGNFLNSYGKDVINIHHGLLPSFKGGRPSKQAFDAGVKLIGATTHFVTQELDAGPIIEQMVARVSHRDNLQSFVQKSENLEKQCLSRSIKSYCELRVLPYEDNKTVVF
;
A
#
# COMPACT_ATOMS: atom_id res chain seq x y z
N MET A 1 45.63 -6.89 40.38
CA MET A 1 45.37 -5.53 39.85
C MET A 1 45.57 -5.56 38.34
N ALA A 2 44.51 -5.62 37.58
CA ALA A 2 44.54 -5.48 36.14
C ALA A 2 43.38 -4.55 35.73
N LEU A 3 43.72 -3.38 35.21
CA LEU A 3 42.79 -2.35 34.74
C LEU A 3 42.14 -2.81 33.47
N VAL A 4 40.81 -2.97 33.50
CA VAL A 4 40.00 -3.16 32.30
C VAL A 4 39.56 -1.77 31.81
N GLN A 5 40.14 -1.32 30.71
CA GLN A 5 39.72 -0.13 29.98
C GLN A 5 38.35 -0.36 29.39
N ARG A 6 37.37 0.47 29.77
CA ARG A 6 36.04 0.54 29.14
C ARG A 6 36.16 1.22 27.78
N ALA A 7 35.87 0.47 26.72
CA ALA A 7 35.68 1.01 25.40
C ALA A 7 34.29 1.69 25.29
N SER A 8 34.26 2.94 24.86
CA SER A 8 33.04 3.70 24.56
C SER A 8 32.26 3.07 23.44
N PRO A 9 30.91 3.02 23.46
CA PRO A 9 30.12 2.53 22.36
C PRO A 9 30.14 3.56 21.18
N LYS A 10 30.70 3.13 20.06
CA LYS A 10 30.60 3.86 18.80
C LYS A 10 29.12 3.93 18.40
N ARG A 11 28.61 5.14 18.23
CA ARG A 11 27.26 5.40 17.68
C ARG A 11 27.18 4.81 16.27
N LEU A 12 26.26 3.88 16.08
CA LEU A 12 25.80 3.43 14.75
C LEU A 12 25.13 4.60 14.02
N PRO A 13 25.40 4.77 12.73
CA PRO A 13 24.73 5.82 11.96
C PRO A 13 23.24 5.49 11.80
N LYS A 14 22.38 6.48 12.00
CA LYS A 14 20.95 6.41 11.75
C LYS A 14 20.72 6.20 10.25
N LEU A 15 20.50 4.95 9.85
CA LEU A 15 19.91 4.60 8.56
C LEU A 15 18.39 4.59 8.77
N PHE A 16 17.72 5.56 8.21
CA PHE A 16 16.38 5.53 7.63
C PHE A 16 15.88 6.97 7.49
N GLY A 17 16.30 7.57 6.42
CA GLY A 17 15.68 8.75 5.84
C GLY A 17 15.79 8.61 4.33
N PHE A 18 14.86 7.90 3.70
CA PHE A 18 14.67 8.04 2.27
C PHE A 18 14.07 9.43 2.01
N ALA A 19 14.94 10.46 2.06
CA ALA A 19 14.62 11.71 1.43
C ALA A 19 14.42 11.43 -0.06
N LYS A 20 13.34 11.95 -0.65
CA LYS A 20 13.19 12.10 -2.10
C LYS A 20 14.46 12.79 -2.62
N ARG A 21 15.46 12.04 -3.06
CA ARG A 21 16.55 12.59 -3.83
C ARG A 21 15.94 13.02 -5.15
N SER A 22 15.93 14.30 -5.37
CA SER A 22 15.61 14.89 -6.67
C SER A 22 16.46 14.17 -7.71
N ILE A 23 15.82 13.51 -8.67
CA ILE A 23 16.43 12.76 -9.78
C ILE A 23 17.30 13.68 -10.67
N ARG A 24 17.33 14.99 -10.38
CA ARG A 24 18.05 16.02 -11.16
C ARG A 24 19.58 15.91 -11.19
N SER A 25 20.23 14.94 -10.53
CA SER A 25 21.69 14.92 -10.40
C SER A 25 22.40 13.61 -10.82
N LEU A 26 21.74 12.69 -11.51
CA LEU A 26 22.40 11.50 -12.06
C LEU A 26 22.98 11.84 -13.45
N ARG A 27 24.29 12.19 -13.49
CA ARG A 27 25.05 12.28 -14.74
C ARG A 27 25.62 10.92 -15.09
N PHE A 28 25.51 10.55 -16.35
CA PHE A 28 26.23 9.39 -16.90
C PHE A 28 27.71 9.77 -17.16
N PRO A 29 28.69 8.86 -16.94
CA PRO A 29 30.08 9.12 -17.29
C PRO A 29 30.22 9.16 -18.81
N GLY A 30 30.56 10.34 -19.36
CA GLY A 30 30.91 10.50 -20.78
C GLY A 30 30.29 11.69 -21.52
N GLU A 31 29.48 12.54 -20.88
CA GLU A 31 28.91 13.73 -21.53
C GLU A 31 29.76 14.98 -21.27
N SER A 32 30.15 15.64 -22.37
CA SER A 32 30.74 16.99 -22.37
C SER A 32 29.71 18.05 -21.97
N PRO A 33 30.14 19.20 -21.41
CA PRO A 33 29.22 20.24 -20.94
C PRO A 33 28.72 21.13 -22.08
N ASP A 34 27.86 20.58 -22.94
CA ASP A 34 27.10 21.40 -23.87
C ASP A 34 25.72 21.69 -23.32
N CYS A 35 25.34 22.96 -23.36
CA CYS A 35 24.15 23.56 -22.78
C CYS A 35 22.87 23.19 -23.56
N SER A 36 22.51 21.90 -23.57
CA SER A 36 21.22 21.40 -23.98
C SER A 36 20.54 20.81 -22.74
N SER A 37 19.28 21.14 -22.50
CA SER A 37 18.46 20.64 -21.40
C SER A 37 18.63 19.14 -21.23
N SER A 38 19.22 18.71 -20.11
CA SER A 38 19.31 17.28 -19.79
C SER A 38 17.93 16.66 -19.91
N PRO A 39 17.77 15.51 -20.58
CA PRO A 39 16.47 14.89 -20.75
C PRO A 39 15.83 14.62 -19.39
N THR A 40 14.58 15.03 -19.22
CA THR A 40 13.83 14.78 -18.00
C THR A 40 13.48 13.29 -17.97
N LEU A 41 14.27 12.51 -17.22
CA LEU A 41 14.03 11.07 -17.09
C LEU A 41 12.75 10.82 -16.28
N ALA A 42 11.95 9.87 -16.73
CA ALA A 42 10.79 9.38 -16.04
C ALA A 42 11.13 8.10 -15.26
N TYR A 43 10.36 7.85 -14.19
CA TYR A 43 10.49 6.65 -13.36
C TYR A 43 9.36 5.68 -13.68
N GLY A 44 9.69 4.41 -13.93
CA GLY A 44 8.76 3.33 -14.21
C GLY A 44 8.86 2.18 -13.23
N ILE A 45 7.74 1.52 -12.98
CA ILE A 45 7.63 0.29 -12.19
C ILE A 45 6.98 -0.75 -13.09
N HIS A 46 7.57 -1.93 -13.20
CA HIS A 46 6.95 -3.07 -13.88
C HIS A 46 6.84 -4.25 -12.94
N VAL A 47 5.66 -4.83 -12.87
CA VAL A 47 5.38 -6.08 -12.14
C VAL A 47 5.02 -7.15 -13.13
N PHE A 48 5.63 -8.32 -12.95
CA PHE A 48 5.45 -9.46 -13.82
C PHE A 48 5.22 -10.74 -13.01
N HIS A 49 4.18 -11.48 -13.36
CA HIS A 49 3.83 -12.76 -12.76
C HIS A 49 3.47 -13.75 -13.87
N CYS A 50 4.22 -14.83 -13.98
CA CYS A 50 4.04 -15.83 -15.04
C CYS A 50 4.45 -17.23 -14.54
N PRO A 51 4.20 -18.29 -15.33
CA PRO A 51 4.89 -19.57 -15.15
C PRO A 51 6.41 -19.39 -15.14
N ASP A 52 7.11 -20.08 -14.23
CA ASP A 52 8.57 -19.98 -14.16
C ASP A 52 9.24 -20.63 -15.36
N ALA A 53 10.20 -19.95 -15.94
CA ALA A 53 10.99 -20.41 -17.07
C ALA A 53 12.40 -19.80 -17.10
N VAL A 54 13.34 -20.52 -17.68
CA VAL A 54 14.71 -20.03 -17.87
C VAL A 54 14.70 -18.79 -18.79
N GLY A 55 15.46 -17.76 -18.39
CA GLY A 55 15.69 -16.57 -19.21
C GLY A 55 14.69 -15.42 -19.02
N ILE A 56 13.69 -15.54 -18.16
CA ILE A 56 12.71 -14.46 -17.89
C ILE A 56 13.42 -13.16 -17.49
N VAL A 57 14.31 -13.20 -16.50
CA VAL A 57 15.04 -12.01 -16.00
C VAL A 57 15.86 -11.37 -17.12
N ALA A 58 16.54 -12.20 -17.94
CA ALA A 58 17.33 -11.71 -19.07
C ALA A 58 16.44 -10.95 -20.07
N LYS A 59 15.29 -11.53 -20.44
CA LYS A 59 14.36 -10.91 -21.39
C LYS A 59 13.70 -9.64 -20.86
N LEU A 60 13.32 -9.61 -19.57
CA LEU A 60 12.82 -8.40 -18.92
C LEU A 60 13.87 -7.28 -18.93
N SER A 61 15.11 -7.62 -18.56
CA SER A 61 16.23 -6.66 -18.56
C SER A 61 16.59 -6.17 -19.97
N GLU A 62 16.62 -7.07 -20.95
CA GLU A 62 16.85 -6.73 -22.36
C GLU A 62 15.77 -5.80 -22.91
N SER A 63 14.51 -6.05 -22.58
CA SER A 63 13.38 -5.19 -23.02
C SER A 63 13.51 -3.76 -22.51
N ILE A 64 13.94 -3.58 -21.26
CA ILE A 64 14.16 -2.25 -20.67
C ILE A 64 15.42 -1.61 -21.27
N ALA A 65 16.55 -2.35 -21.32
CA ALA A 65 17.83 -1.82 -21.76
C ALA A 65 17.84 -1.46 -23.26
N SER A 66 17.18 -2.25 -24.11
CA SER A 66 17.09 -1.97 -25.55
C SER A 66 16.37 -0.66 -25.88
N ARG A 67 15.56 -0.15 -24.96
CA ARG A 67 14.89 1.15 -25.05
C ARG A 67 15.65 2.28 -24.35
N GLY A 68 16.88 2.01 -23.90
CA GLY A 68 17.69 2.98 -23.16
C GLY A 68 17.25 3.18 -21.71
N GLY A 69 16.42 2.27 -21.18
CA GLY A 69 16.02 2.28 -19.77
C GLY A 69 17.13 1.72 -18.88
N ASN A 70 17.29 2.29 -17.69
CA ASN A 70 18.24 1.82 -16.68
C ASN A 70 17.50 1.30 -15.46
N ILE A 71 17.74 0.01 -15.11
CA ILE A 71 17.12 -0.63 -13.95
C ILE A 71 17.78 -0.13 -12.67
N LEU A 72 16.97 0.36 -11.74
CA LEU A 72 17.40 0.83 -10.42
C LEU A 72 17.28 -0.26 -9.35
N ALA A 73 16.25 -1.07 -9.45
CA ALA A 73 16.00 -2.20 -8.57
C ALA A 73 15.26 -3.31 -9.31
N ALA A 74 15.60 -4.55 -9.02
CA ALA A 74 14.89 -5.72 -9.52
C ALA A 74 14.75 -6.74 -8.39
N ASN A 75 13.53 -7.03 -8.03
CA ASN A 75 13.18 -8.03 -7.04
C ASN A 75 12.56 -9.23 -7.77
N VAL A 76 12.94 -10.42 -7.37
CA VAL A 76 12.45 -11.68 -7.95
C VAL A 76 12.07 -12.62 -6.81
N PHE A 77 10.94 -13.28 -6.95
CA PHE A 77 10.50 -14.33 -6.06
C PHE A 77 10.00 -15.54 -6.86
N VAL A 78 10.59 -16.70 -6.59
CA VAL A 78 10.15 -18.00 -7.11
C VAL A 78 9.93 -18.92 -5.92
N PRO A 79 8.70 -19.34 -5.63
CA PRO A 79 8.44 -20.26 -4.52
C PRO A 79 9.05 -21.64 -4.75
N GLU A 80 9.60 -22.26 -3.71
CA GLU A 80 10.33 -23.54 -3.81
C GLU A 80 9.52 -24.68 -4.44
N ASN A 81 8.21 -24.72 -4.19
CA ASN A 81 7.35 -25.85 -4.59
C ASN A 81 6.35 -25.49 -5.71
N LYS A 82 6.54 -24.36 -6.39
CA LYS A 82 5.63 -23.92 -7.46
C LYS A 82 6.42 -23.38 -8.64
N HIS A 83 5.97 -23.73 -9.84
CA HIS A 83 6.55 -23.24 -11.08
C HIS A 83 5.93 -21.89 -11.47
N VAL A 84 6.07 -20.91 -10.59
CA VAL A 84 5.59 -19.54 -10.81
C VAL A 84 6.69 -18.52 -10.48
N PHE A 85 6.76 -17.50 -11.28
CA PHE A 85 7.75 -16.43 -11.20
C PHE A 85 7.06 -15.11 -10.92
N TYR A 86 7.57 -14.38 -9.94
CA TYR A 86 7.15 -13.02 -9.59
C TYR A 86 8.35 -12.08 -9.72
N SER A 87 8.18 -10.95 -10.37
CA SER A 87 9.19 -9.90 -10.32
C SER A 87 8.58 -8.52 -10.25
N ARG A 88 9.34 -7.62 -9.65
CA ARG A 88 9.07 -6.19 -9.62
C ARG A 88 10.36 -5.44 -9.96
N SER A 89 10.34 -4.67 -11.04
CA SER A 89 11.48 -3.88 -11.52
C SER A 89 11.16 -2.39 -11.44
N GLU A 90 12.11 -1.62 -10.94
CA GLU A 90 12.10 -0.15 -10.95
C GLU A 90 13.15 0.32 -11.93
N PHE A 91 12.80 1.26 -12.81
CA PHE A 91 13.72 1.75 -13.83
C PHE A 91 13.48 3.22 -14.15
N ILE A 92 14.50 3.87 -14.70
CA ILE A 92 14.41 5.22 -15.27
C ILE A 92 14.59 5.14 -16.78
N PHE A 93 13.93 6.01 -17.50
CA PHE A 93 13.97 6.04 -18.96
C PHE A 93 13.68 7.44 -19.51
N ASP A 94 14.03 7.66 -20.76
CA ASP A 94 13.70 8.88 -21.50
C ASP A 94 12.30 8.70 -22.14
N PRO A 95 11.28 9.45 -21.71
CA PRO A 95 9.91 9.28 -22.19
C PRO A 95 9.73 9.71 -23.67
N VAL A 96 10.69 10.45 -24.23
CA VAL A 96 10.67 10.80 -25.66
C VAL A 96 11.14 9.60 -26.50
N LYS A 97 12.14 8.85 -26.04
CA LYS A 97 12.68 7.66 -26.73
C LYS A 97 11.83 6.43 -26.53
N TRP A 98 11.22 6.29 -25.37
CA TRP A 98 10.36 5.16 -25.03
C TRP A 98 9.01 5.65 -24.55
N THR A 99 8.09 5.81 -25.48
CA THR A 99 6.75 6.34 -25.19
C THR A 99 5.91 5.35 -24.39
N ARG A 100 4.88 5.85 -23.71
CA ARG A 100 3.98 5.02 -22.91
C ARG A 100 3.30 3.91 -23.73
N SER A 101 2.94 4.19 -24.98
CA SER A 101 2.36 3.20 -25.91
C SER A 101 3.35 2.09 -26.26
N GLN A 102 4.57 2.46 -26.66
CA GLN A 102 5.64 1.49 -26.95
C GLN A 102 5.97 0.63 -25.73
N MET A 103 5.99 1.22 -24.53
CA MET A 103 6.21 0.50 -23.29
C MET A 103 5.14 -0.56 -23.05
N ASN A 104 3.87 -0.20 -23.25
CA ASN A 104 2.76 -1.15 -23.16
C ASN A 104 2.89 -2.30 -24.18
N GLU A 105 3.24 -1.99 -25.42
CA GLU A 105 3.46 -3.00 -26.46
C GLU A 105 4.60 -3.95 -26.13
N ASP A 106 5.73 -3.41 -25.65
CA ASP A 106 6.90 -4.22 -25.31
C ASP A 106 6.63 -5.17 -24.13
N PHE A 107 5.98 -4.69 -23.07
CA PHE A 107 5.59 -5.54 -21.94
C PHE A 107 4.44 -6.50 -22.29
N ASN A 108 3.54 -6.14 -23.20
CA ASN A 108 2.53 -7.07 -23.74
C ASN A 108 3.16 -8.22 -24.54
N LYS A 109 4.19 -7.96 -25.35
CA LYS A 109 4.94 -9.03 -26.04
C LYS A 109 5.56 -9.99 -25.05
N LEU A 110 6.17 -9.49 -23.98
CA LEU A 110 6.71 -10.34 -22.92
C LEU A 110 5.61 -11.13 -22.19
N SER A 111 4.48 -10.49 -21.94
CA SER A 111 3.31 -11.14 -21.33
C SER A 111 2.82 -12.32 -22.18
N GLN A 112 2.72 -12.14 -23.48
CA GLN A 112 2.33 -13.21 -24.41
C GLN A 112 3.39 -14.31 -24.50
N MET A 113 4.67 -13.94 -24.56
CA MET A 113 5.80 -14.90 -24.66
C MET A 113 5.84 -15.88 -23.49
N TYR A 114 5.56 -15.40 -22.28
CA TYR A 114 5.62 -16.20 -21.05
C TYR A 114 4.26 -16.60 -20.51
N ALA A 115 3.17 -16.41 -21.27
CA ALA A 115 1.80 -16.65 -20.81
C ALA A 115 1.54 -16.02 -19.41
N ALA A 116 1.91 -14.75 -19.26
CA ALA A 116 1.87 -14.09 -17.97
C ALA A 116 0.44 -13.96 -17.43
N HIS A 117 0.27 -14.31 -16.16
CA HIS A 117 -0.97 -14.10 -15.43
C HIS A 117 -1.19 -12.61 -15.11
N ARG A 118 -0.08 -11.87 -14.92
CA ARG A 118 -0.11 -10.43 -14.63
C ARG A 118 1.13 -9.75 -15.19
N SER A 119 0.91 -8.68 -15.95
CA SER A 119 1.96 -7.77 -16.41
C SER A 119 1.41 -6.35 -16.28
N VAL A 120 1.94 -5.57 -15.37
CA VAL A 120 1.47 -4.21 -15.08
C VAL A 120 2.66 -3.28 -15.05
N VAL A 121 2.58 -2.21 -15.83
CA VAL A 121 3.56 -1.12 -15.79
C VAL A 121 2.90 0.16 -15.31
N ARG A 122 3.58 0.87 -14.42
CA ARG A 122 3.19 2.21 -13.96
C ARG A 122 4.34 3.20 -14.13
N VAL A 123 3.97 4.37 -14.58
CA VAL A 123 4.82 5.55 -14.63
C VAL A 123 4.18 6.61 -13.76
N PRO A 124 4.51 6.71 -12.45
CA PRO A 124 3.76 7.51 -11.48
C PRO A 124 3.58 8.98 -11.84
N ASP A 125 4.54 9.55 -12.60
CA ASP A 125 4.47 10.96 -13.03
C ASP A 125 3.60 11.17 -14.29
N GLN A 126 3.19 10.11 -14.98
CA GLN A 126 2.40 10.15 -16.22
C GLN A 126 1.03 9.49 -16.05
N ASP A 127 0.97 8.41 -15.31
CA ASP A 127 -0.28 7.68 -15.09
C ASP A 127 -1.14 8.39 -14.04
N PRO A 128 -2.47 8.37 -14.18
CA PRO A 128 -3.37 8.94 -13.18
C PRO A 128 -3.17 8.27 -11.82
N LYS A 129 -3.32 9.03 -10.74
CA LYS A 129 -3.33 8.44 -9.39
C LYS A 129 -4.51 7.48 -9.24
N TYR A 130 -4.33 6.50 -8.35
CA TYR A 130 -5.45 5.64 -7.97
C TYR A 130 -6.53 6.44 -7.25
N LYS A 131 -7.79 6.26 -7.64
CA LYS A 131 -8.95 6.83 -6.95
C LYS A 131 -9.43 5.86 -5.89
N ILE A 132 -9.55 6.33 -4.66
CA ILE A 132 -10.00 5.49 -3.53
C ILE A 132 -11.28 6.03 -2.90
N GLY A 133 -12.15 5.11 -2.47
CA GLY A 133 -13.22 5.40 -1.53
C GLY A 133 -12.75 5.02 -0.11
N VAL A 134 -13.00 5.87 0.87
CA VAL A 134 -12.65 5.59 2.26
C VAL A 134 -13.91 5.41 3.10
N LEU A 135 -14.06 4.22 3.71
CA LEU A 135 -15.16 3.91 4.60
C LEU A 135 -14.68 3.99 6.05
N ALA A 136 -15.43 4.71 6.89
CA ALA A 136 -15.09 4.88 8.31
C ALA A 136 -16.32 4.79 9.20
N SER A 137 -16.14 4.35 10.46
CA SER A 137 -17.18 4.38 11.48
C SER A 137 -16.89 5.48 12.51
N LYS A 138 -17.27 5.27 13.78
CA LYS A 138 -17.15 6.25 14.84
C LYS A 138 -15.72 6.74 15.09
N GLN A 139 -14.74 5.81 15.11
CA GLN A 139 -13.33 6.14 15.34
C GLN A 139 -12.73 6.70 14.05
N ASP A 140 -12.09 7.84 14.12
CA ASP A 140 -11.62 8.60 12.96
C ASP A 140 -10.10 8.79 12.90
N HIS A 141 -9.35 8.26 13.86
CA HIS A 141 -7.91 8.44 13.93
C HIS A 141 -7.17 7.97 12.64
N CYS A 142 -7.61 6.86 12.03
CA CYS A 142 -7.07 6.39 10.76
C CYS A 142 -7.49 7.29 9.59
N LEU A 143 -8.76 7.70 9.55
CA LEU A 143 -9.25 8.63 8.52
C LEU A 143 -8.52 9.97 8.57
N ILE A 144 -8.37 10.56 9.74
CA ILE A 144 -7.66 11.84 9.94
C ILE A 144 -6.21 11.72 9.47
N ASP A 145 -5.52 10.64 9.84
CA ASP A 145 -4.14 10.41 9.43
C ASP A 145 -4.01 10.27 7.90
N LEU A 146 -4.91 9.52 7.27
CA LEU A 146 -4.95 9.38 5.81
C LEU A 146 -5.17 10.72 5.10
N LEU A 147 -6.10 11.53 5.59
CA LEU A 147 -6.39 12.86 5.03
C LEU A 147 -5.17 13.78 5.11
N HIS A 148 -4.47 13.80 6.26
CA HIS A 148 -3.26 14.60 6.43
C HIS A 148 -2.11 14.11 5.53
N GLN A 149 -1.88 12.79 5.46
CA GLN A 149 -0.83 12.24 4.60
C GLN A 149 -1.13 12.45 3.10
N TRP A 150 -2.40 12.41 2.71
CA TRP A 150 -2.84 12.76 1.36
C TRP A 150 -2.56 14.24 1.06
N GLN A 151 -2.93 15.15 1.96
CA GLN A 151 -2.67 16.58 1.84
C GLN A 151 -1.16 16.89 1.73
N ASP A 152 -0.34 16.19 2.51
CA ASP A 152 1.12 16.30 2.46
C ASP A 152 1.74 15.68 1.20
N GLY A 153 0.96 15.10 0.29
CA GLY A 153 1.44 14.41 -0.91
C GLY A 153 2.23 13.13 -0.62
N LYS A 154 2.06 12.54 0.57
CA LYS A 154 2.74 11.30 0.98
C LYS A 154 2.03 10.03 0.49
N LEU A 155 0.75 10.14 0.15
CA LEU A 155 -0.06 9.04 -0.41
C LEU A 155 -0.29 9.31 -1.91
N PRO A 156 0.07 8.36 -2.80
CA PRO A 156 -0.07 8.53 -4.24
C PRO A 156 -1.49 8.14 -4.72
N VAL A 157 -2.50 8.71 -4.10
CA VAL A 157 -3.93 8.45 -4.39
C VAL A 157 -4.71 9.75 -4.49
N ASP A 158 -5.88 9.69 -5.12
CA ASP A 158 -6.92 10.70 -5.05
C ASP A 158 -8.11 10.12 -4.25
N ILE A 159 -8.59 10.86 -3.26
CA ILE A 159 -9.72 10.42 -2.43
C ILE A 159 -11.00 10.88 -3.13
N ALA A 160 -11.75 9.93 -3.69
CA ALA A 160 -12.99 10.19 -4.42
C ALA A 160 -14.13 10.57 -3.48
N CYS A 161 -14.26 9.86 -2.37
CA CYS A 161 -15.28 10.12 -1.35
C CYS A 161 -14.90 9.51 0.00
N VAL A 162 -15.55 10.00 1.05
CA VAL A 162 -15.55 9.40 2.39
C VAL A 162 -16.98 9.02 2.74
N ILE A 163 -17.18 7.75 3.11
CA ILE A 163 -18.49 7.22 3.51
C ILE A 163 -18.43 6.81 4.98
N SER A 164 -19.44 7.18 5.75
CA SER A 164 -19.51 6.80 7.16
C SER A 164 -20.92 6.35 7.55
N ASN A 165 -21.00 5.34 8.40
CA ASN A 165 -22.24 4.92 9.02
C ASN A 165 -22.53 5.63 10.35
N HIS A 166 -21.70 6.61 10.72
CA HIS A 166 -21.90 7.48 11.86
C HIS A 166 -21.97 8.94 11.41
N GLU A 167 -22.97 9.63 11.86
CA GLU A 167 -23.13 11.06 11.59
C GLU A 167 -21.98 11.85 12.21
N ARG A 168 -21.47 12.81 11.45
CA ARG A 168 -20.47 13.79 11.90
C ARG A 168 -21.04 15.17 11.73
N GLY A 169 -21.01 15.93 12.80
CA GLY A 169 -21.46 17.32 12.73
C GLY A 169 -20.63 18.14 11.71
N PRO A 170 -21.24 19.10 11.00
CA PRO A 170 -20.59 19.89 9.97
C PRO A 170 -19.36 20.67 10.48
N ASN A 171 -19.34 20.98 11.77
CA ASN A 171 -18.27 21.73 12.42
C ASN A 171 -17.11 20.84 12.93
N THR A 172 -17.12 19.54 12.67
CA THR A 172 -16.01 18.66 13.04
C THR A 172 -14.77 18.95 12.18
N GLY A 173 -13.60 18.67 12.71
CA GLY A 173 -12.33 18.85 11.98
C GLY A 173 -12.32 18.07 10.66
N VAL A 174 -12.87 16.86 10.65
CA VAL A 174 -12.98 16.02 9.46
C VAL A 174 -13.88 16.65 8.40
N CYS A 175 -15.11 17.04 8.75
CA CYS A 175 -16.04 17.61 7.77
C CYS A 175 -15.51 18.93 7.17
N ARG A 176 -14.96 19.81 7.99
CA ARG A 176 -14.33 21.05 7.50
C ARG A 176 -13.12 20.79 6.60
N PHE A 177 -12.33 19.74 6.89
CA PHE A 177 -11.22 19.35 6.04
C PHE A 177 -11.73 18.86 4.67
N LEU A 178 -12.70 17.95 4.66
CA LEU A 178 -13.28 17.38 3.44
C LEU A 178 -13.90 18.46 2.55
N GLU A 179 -14.70 19.36 3.15
CA GLU A 179 -15.32 20.49 2.46
C GLU A 179 -14.26 21.41 1.82
N ARG A 180 -13.21 21.77 2.57
CA ARG A 180 -12.10 22.62 2.07
C ARG A 180 -11.43 22.03 0.84
N HIS A 181 -11.31 20.70 0.77
CA HIS A 181 -10.63 20.01 -0.32
C HIS A 181 -11.57 19.47 -1.40
N GLY A 182 -12.87 19.75 -1.29
CA GLY A 182 -13.88 19.30 -2.26
C GLY A 182 -14.07 17.79 -2.28
N ILE A 183 -13.78 17.09 -1.15
CA ILE A 183 -13.97 15.65 -1.04
C ILE A 183 -15.39 15.38 -0.51
N PRO A 184 -16.26 14.68 -1.25
CA PRO A 184 -17.62 14.35 -0.82
C PRO A 184 -17.61 13.50 0.46
N TYR A 185 -18.48 13.87 1.41
CA TYR A 185 -18.75 13.08 2.60
C TYR A 185 -20.19 12.56 2.55
N HIS A 186 -20.36 11.24 2.66
CA HIS A 186 -21.66 10.60 2.66
C HIS A 186 -21.92 9.92 4.00
N TYR A 187 -22.99 10.33 4.66
CA TYR A 187 -23.51 9.65 5.83
C TYR A 187 -24.58 8.65 5.41
N LEU A 188 -24.33 7.37 5.63
CA LEU A 188 -25.25 6.28 5.36
C LEU A 188 -25.54 5.54 6.67
N HIS A 189 -26.66 5.85 7.30
CA HIS A 189 -27.07 5.15 8.52
C HIS A 189 -27.32 3.67 8.23
N THR A 190 -26.57 2.80 8.90
CA THR A 190 -26.67 1.34 8.75
C THR A 190 -27.38 0.73 9.95
N THR A 191 -28.19 -0.31 9.69
CA THR A 191 -28.78 -1.19 10.70
C THR A 191 -28.32 -2.62 10.46
N GLU A 192 -28.64 -3.56 11.34
CA GLU A 192 -28.34 -4.99 11.14
C GLU A 192 -29.04 -5.52 9.89
N GLU A 193 -30.24 -5.03 9.60
CA GLU A 193 -31.07 -5.46 8.47
C GLU A 193 -30.71 -4.76 7.16
N ASN A 194 -30.23 -3.51 7.24
CA ASN A 194 -29.88 -2.70 6.06
C ASN A 194 -28.51 -2.06 6.21
N LYS A 195 -27.54 -2.63 5.54
CA LYS A 195 -26.14 -2.14 5.50
C LYS A 195 -25.87 -1.06 4.45
N ARG A 196 -26.88 -0.69 3.68
CA ARG A 196 -26.83 0.31 2.60
C ARG A 196 -25.76 0.00 1.54
N GLU A 197 -25.50 -1.30 1.29
CA GLU A 197 -24.43 -1.75 0.40
C GLU A 197 -24.65 -1.33 -1.06
N GLU A 198 -25.90 -1.31 -1.53
CA GLU A 198 -26.23 -0.85 -2.89
C GLU A 198 -25.85 0.62 -3.10
N GLU A 199 -26.17 1.48 -2.15
CA GLU A 199 -25.82 2.90 -2.21
C GLU A 199 -24.30 3.13 -2.09
N ILE A 200 -23.62 2.30 -1.28
CA ILE A 200 -22.16 2.35 -1.23
C ILE A 200 -21.59 1.99 -2.61
N LEU A 201 -22.10 0.93 -3.29
CA LEU A 201 -21.67 0.53 -4.62
C LEU A 201 -21.84 1.65 -5.65
N GLU A 202 -22.96 2.36 -5.63
CA GLU A 202 -23.21 3.51 -6.50
C GLU A 202 -22.19 4.62 -6.31
N LEU A 203 -21.85 4.93 -5.04
CA LEU A 203 -20.91 5.99 -4.70
C LEU A 203 -19.45 5.66 -5.05
N VAL A 204 -19.09 4.37 -5.09
CA VAL A 204 -17.70 3.94 -5.25
C VAL A 204 -17.40 3.31 -6.63
N GLN A 205 -18.34 3.33 -7.57
CA GLN A 205 -18.18 2.68 -8.88
C GLN A 205 -16.93 3.15 -9.64
N ASP A 206 -16.56 4.44 -9.52
CA ASP A 206 -15.43 5.07 -10.20
C ASP A 206 -14.12 5.00 -9.38
N THR A 207 -14.09 4.26 -8.28
CA THR A 207 -12.89 4.06 -7.48
C THR A 207 -12.08 2.85 -7.98
N ASP A 208 -10.76 2.87 -7.78
CA ASP A 208 -9.88 1.76 -8.15
C ASP A 208 -9.82 0.70 -7.04
N PHE A 209 -9.90 1.11 -5.79
CA PHE A 209 -10.02 0.23 -4.62
C PHE A 209 -10.63 0.96 -3.43
N LEU A 210 -11.06 0.20 -2.42
CA LEU A 210 -11.61 0.74 -1.19
C LEU A 210 -10.65 0.59 -0.02
N VAL A 211 -10.77 1.52 0.93
CA VAL A 211 -10.02 1.51 2.18
C VAL A 211 -11.01 1.55 3.35
N LEU A 212 -10.97 0.54 4.20
CA LEU A 212 -11.75 0.48 5.43
C LEU A 212 -10.91 1.06 6.57
N ALA A 213 -11.08 2.35 6.83
CA ALA A 213 -10.39 3.09 7.90
C ALA A 213 -11.18 3.00 9.20
N ARG A 214 -11.14 1.84 9.85
CA ARG A 214 -11.95 1.53 11.05
C ARG A 214 -13.45 1.51 10.76
N TYR A 215 -13.82 0.95 9.62
CA TYR A 215 -15.22 0.70 9.27
C TYR A 215 -15.69 -0.57 9.99
N MET A 216 -16.66 -0.42 10.89
CA MET A 216 -17.07 -1.49 11.82
C MET A 216 -18.30 -2.28 11.33
N GLN A 217 -18.52 -2.30 10.01
CA GLN A 217 -19.55 -3.13 9.38
C GLN A 217 -18.88 -4.23 8.56
N ILE A 218 -19.47 -5.41 8.57
CA ILE A 218 -19.04 -6.53 7.73
C ILE A 218 -19.69 -6.35 6.36
N LEU A 219 -18.86 -6.19 5.33
CA LEU A 219 -19.33 -6.17 3.94
C LEU A 219 -19.72 -7.59 3.50
N SER A 220 -20.84 -7.69 2.80
CA SER A 220 -21.34 -9.00 2.33
C SER A 220 -20.48 -9.54 1.17
N GLY A 221 -20.54 -10.88 0.96
CA GLY A 221 -19.94 -11.49 -0.23
C GLY A 221 -20.54 -10.96 -1.53
N ASN A 222 -21.83 -10.62 -1.53
CA ASN A 222 -22.49 -10.00 -2.68
C ASN A 222 -21.92 -8.61 -2.97
N PHE A 223 -21.69 -7.79 -1.95
CA PHE A 223 -21.03 -6.49 -2.11
C PHE A 223 -19.64 -6.65 -2.73
N LEU A 224 -18.81 -7.54 -2.15
CA LEU A 224 -17.44 -7.75 -2.63
C LEU A 224 -17.41 -8.22 -4.09
N ASN A 225 -18.30 -9.15 -4.45
CA ASN A 225 -18.41 -9.62 -5.83
C ASN A 225 -18.90 -8.55 -6.80
N SER A 226 -19.88 -7.73 -6.39
CA SER A 226 -20.42 -6.64 -7.22
C SER A 226 -19.43 -5.50 -7.37
N TYR A 227 -18.66 -5.17 -6.32
CA TYR A 227 -17.60 -4.19 -6.41
C TYR A 227 -16.44 -4.69 -7.29
N GLY A 228 -16.07 -5.96 -7.21
CA GLY A 228 -15.13 -6.64 -8.10
C GLY A 228 -13.70 -6.10 -8.10
N LYS A 229 -13.36 -5.23 -7.14
CA LYS A 229 -12.02 -4.62 -6.99
C LYS A 229 -11.52 -4.84 -5.56
N ASP A 230 -10.25 -4.56 -5.33
CA ASP A 230 -9.63 -4.78 -4.02
C ASP A 230 -10.21 -3.87 -2.93
N VAL A 231 -10.35 -4.43 -1.74
CA VAL A 231 -10.74 -3.71 -0.53
C VAL A 231 -9.68 -3.96 0.53
N ILE A 232 -9.06 -2.90 1.04
CA ILE A 232 -8.01 -2.95 2.06
C ILE A 232 -8.60 -2.57 3.41
N ASN A 233 -8.46 -3.44 4.40
CA ASN A 233 -8.94 -3.21 5.77
C ASN A 233 -7.78 -3.03 6.74
N ILE A 234 -7.98 -2.19 7.76
CA ILE A 234 -7.13 -2.16 8.96
C ILE A 234 -7.81 -2.89 10.11
N HIS A 235 -7.20 -3.98 10.55
CA HIS A 235 -7.55 -4.68 11.77
C HIS A 235 -6.64 -4.25 12.92
N HIS A 236 -7.24 -3.89 14.06
CA HIS A 236 -6.52 -3.36 15.22
C HIS A 236 -5.98 -4.46 16.14
N GLY A 237 -5.33 -5.47 15.56
CA GLY A 237 -4.71 -6.61 16.20
C GLY A 237 -3.70 -7.31 15.28
N LEU A 238 -2.97 -8.27 15.83
CA LEU A 238 -2.04 -9.11 15.07
C LEU A 238 -2.77 -10.35 14.55
N LEU A 239 -3.26 -10.28 13.30
CA LEU A 239 -3.82 -11.46 12.62
C LEU A 239 -2.71 -12.52 12.41
N PRO A 240 -3.06 -13.79 12.44
CA PRO A 240 -4.39 -14.40 12.59
C PRO A 240 -4.91 -14.47 14.03
N SER A 241 -4.18 -13.93 15.02
CA SER A 241 -4.60 -13.88 16.41
C SER A 241 -5.58 -12.73 16.66
N PHE A 242 -6.43 -12.85 17.67
CA PHE A 242 -7.34 -11.79 18.13
C PHE A 242 -8.29 -11.28 17.04
N LYS A 243 -8.87 -12.19 16.24
CA LYS A 243 -9.89 -11.86 15.25
C LYS A 243 -11.15 -11.27 15.90
N GLY A 244 -11.91 -10.50 15.13
CA GLY A 244 -13.20 -9.96 15.52
C GLY A 244 -13.12 -8.70 16.41
N GLY A 245 -14.06 -8.56 17.34
CA GLY A 245 -14.22 -7.33 18.12
C GLY A 245 -13.25 -7.17 19.29
N ARG A 246 -12.85 -5.93 19.58
CA ARG A 246 -12.03 -5.53 20.72
C ARG A 246 -10.68 -6.28 20.87
N PRO A 247 -9.89 -6.47 19.79
CA PRO A 247 -8.64 -7.24 19.85
C PRO A 247 -7.61 -6.67 20.84
N SER A 248 -7.57 -5.36 21.07
CA SER A 248 -6.70 -4.77 22.11
C SER A 248 -7.05 -5.26 23.53
N LYS A 249 -8.37 -5.46 23.83
CA LYS A 249 -8.80 -6.02 25.10
C LYS A 249 -8.46 -7.51 25.18
N GLN A 250 -8.70 -8.27 24.10
CA GLN A 250 -8.34 -9.68 24.05
C GLN A 250 -6.82 -9.87 24.30
N ALA A 251 -5.99 -9.06 23.65
CA ALA A 251 -4.54 -9.08 23.82
C ALA A 251 -4.10 -8.69 25.25
N PHE A 252 -4.75 -7.70 25.86
CA PHE A 252 -4.49 -7.29 27.23
C PHE A 252 -4.82 -8.41 28.22
N ASP A 253 -6.03 -8.99 28.10
CA ASP A 253 -6.50 -10.08 28.98
C ASP A 253 -5.64 -11.34 28.82
N ALA A 254 -5.12 -11.61 27.61
CA ALA A 254 -4.19 -12.72 27.35
C ALA A 254 -2.77 -12.46 27.85
N GLY A 255 -2.46 -11.27 28.35
CA GLY A 255 -1.14 -10.95 28.90
C GLY A 255 0.01 -10.97 27.90
N VAL A 256 -0.28 -10.65 26.60
CA VAL A 256 0.73 -10.65 25.54
C VAL A 256 1.83 -9.63 25.78
N LYS A 257 2.97 -9.83 25.13
CA LYS A 257 4.13 -8.92 25.22
C LYS A 257 4.32 -8.08 23.96
N LEU A 258 3.58 -8.41 22.90
CA LEU A 258 3.51 -7.66 21.63
C LEU A 258 2.07 -7.38 21.29
N ILE A 259 1.80 -6.16 20.88
CA ILE A 259 0.53 -5.75 20.23
C ILE A 259 0.83 -5.23 18.85
N GLY A 260 -0.17 -5.15 18.01
CA GLY A 260 0.04 -4.65 16.66
C GLY A 260 -1.24 -4.31 15.94
N ALA A 261 -1.05 -3.97 14.69
CA ALA A 261 -2.10 -3.74 13.71
C ALA A 261 -1.77 -4.50 12.43
N THR A 262 -2.79 -4.94 11.73
CA THR A 262 -2.68 -5.71 10.50
C THR A 262 -3.54 -5.09 9.42
N THR A 263 -2.97 -4.82 8.26
CA THR A 263 -3.76 -4.55 7.06
C THR A 263 -3.80 -5.79 6.20
N HIS A 264 -4.96 -6.04 5.62
CA HIS A 264 -5.20 -7.22 4.79
C HIS A 264 -6.23 -6.89 3.71
N PHE A 265 -6.26 -7.69 2.66
CA PHE A 265 -7.35 -7.68 1.70
C PHE A 265 -8.62 -8.24 2.35
N VAL A 266 -9.75 -7.62 2.05
CA VAL A 266 -11.04 -8.10 2.54
C VAL A 266 -11.52 -9.26 1.68
N THR A 267 -11.93 -10.34 2.33
CA THR A 267 -12.55 -11.52 1.73
C THR A 267 -13.90 -11.79 2.38
N GLN A 268 -14.64 -12.79 1.91
CA GLN A 268 -15.92 -13.18 2.50
C GLN A 268 -15.76 -13.68 3.94
N GLU A 269 -14.62 -14.30 4.27
CA GLU A 269 -14.30 -14.71 5.62
C GLU A 269 -13.74 -13.54 6.41
N LEU A 270 -14.33 -13.28 7.58
CA LEU A 270 -13.94 -12.15 8.45
C LEU A 270 -12.48 -12.28 8.92
N ASP A 271 -11.71 -11.21 8.74
CA ASP A 271 -10.31 -11.09 9.17
C ASP A 271 -9.40 -12.25 8.72
N ALA A 272 -9.69 -12.85 7.54
CA ALA A 272 -8.97 -14.00 7.01
C ALA A 272 -8.27 -13.75 5.67
N GLY A 273 -8.46 -12.60 5.07
CA GLY A 273 -7.85 -12.29 3.78
C GLY A 273 -6.33 -12.10 3.85
N PRO A 274 -5.65 -12.12 2.70
CA PRO A 274 -4.21 -12.02 2.59
C PRO A 274 -3.66 -10.76 3.27
N ILE A 275 -2.63 -10.94 4.12
CA ILE A 275 -2.02 -9.86 4.89
C ILE A 275 -1.13 -9.02 3.99
N ILE A 276 -1.24 -7.70 4.08
CA ILE A 276 -0.44 -6.72 3.34
C ILE A 276 0.72 -6.21 4.17
N GLU A 277 0.41 -5.75 5.39
CA GLU A 277 1.40 -5.16 6.31
C GLU A 277 1.04 -5.49 7.76
N GLN A 278 2.04 -5.67 8.59
CA GLN A 278 1.87 -5.80 10.03
C GLN A 278 2.85 -4.90 10.76
N MET A 279 2.36 -4.18 11.75
CA MET A 279 3.19 -3.37 12.63
C MET A 279 3.02 -3.80 14.07
N VAL A 280 4.11 -3.80 14.83
CA VAL A 280 4.13 -4.28 16.21
C VAL A 280 4.76 -3.27 17.17
N ALA A 281 4.31 -3.31 18.42
CA ALA A 281 4.94 -2.61 19.53
C ALA A 281 5.04 -3.52 20.76
N ARG A 282 6.10 -3.31 21.55
CA ARG A 282 6.23 -3.98 22.84
C ARG A 282 5.33 -3.34 23.88
N VAL A 283 4.76 -4.17 24.74
CA VAL A 283 4.02 -3.77 25.94
C VAL A 283 4.70 -4.32 27.19
N SER A 284 4.50 -3.63 28.29
CA SER A 284 5.13 -3.96 29.57
C SER A 284 4.08 -4.07 30.67
N HIS A 285 4.51 -4.50 31.87
CA HIS A 285 3.66 -4.53 33.07
C HIS A 285 3.16 -3.14 33.52
N ARG A 286 3.74 -2.06 32.99
CA ARG A 286 3.33 -0.67 33.28
C ARG A 286 2.20 -0.19 32.36
N ASP A 287 1.91 -0.94 31.32
CA ASP A 287 0.86 -0.59 30.36
C ASP A 287 -0.50 -1.06 30.90
N ASN A 288 -1.43 -0.14 31.01
CA ASN A 288 -2.83 -0.44 31.26
C ASN A 288 -3.61 -0.56 29.95
N LEU A 289 -4.90 -0.93 29.99
CA LEU A 289 -5.72 -1.10 28.79
C LEU A 289 -5.79 0.18 27.93
N GLN A 290 -5.81 1.36 28.56
CA GLN A 290 -5.86 2.63 27.83
C GLN A 290 -4.56 2.86 27.03
N SER A 291 -3.38 2.59 27.63
CA SER A 291 -2.11 2.70 26.94
C SER A 291 -1.98 1.65 25.81
N PHE A 292 -2.56 0.45 25.98
CA PHE A 292 -2.67 -0.54 24.91
C PHE A 292 -3.44 0.01 23.72
N VAL A 293 -4.64 0.55 23.95
CA VAL A 293 -5.48 1.14 22.89
C VAL A 293 -4.74 2.27 22.20
N GLN A 294 -4.12 3.19 22.94
CA GLN A 294 -3.40 4.32 22.35
C GLN A 294 -2.19 3.88 21.49
N LYS A 295 -1.44 2.87 21.94
CA LYS A 295 -0.36 2.28 21.15
C LYS A 295 -0.90 1.61 19.88
N SER A 296 -2.01 0.88 19.99
CA SER A 296 -2.68 0.25 18.85
C SER A 296 -3.11 1.28 17.80
N GLU A 297 -3.80 2.35 18.20
CA GLU A 297 -4.23 3.43 17.30
C GLU A 297 -3.07 4.07 16.53
N ASN A 298 -1.90 4.22 17.18
CA ASN A 298 -0.71 4.74 16.51
C ASN A 298 -0.12 3.76 15.48
N LEU A 299 -0.19 2.46 15.76
CA LEU A 299 0.21 1.42 14.81
C LEU A 299 -0.78 1.32 13.64
N GLU A 300 -2.08 1.39 13.92
CA GLU A 300 -3.14 1.34 12.90
C GLU A 300 -2.96 2.42 11.83
N LYS A 301 -2.72 3.67 12.25
CA LYS A 301 -2.47 4.80 11.35
C LYS A 301 -1.30 4.51 10.41
N GLN A 302 -0.16 4.13 10.98
CA GLN A 302 1.06 3.88 10.22
C GLN A 302 0.94 2.63 9.32
N CYS A 303 0.32 1.57 9.82
CA CYS A 303 0.11 0.33 9.09
C CYS A 303 -0.76 0.57 7.84
N LEU A 304 -1.89 1.28 8.01
CA LEU A 304 -2.81 1.55 6.92
C LEU A 304 -2.18 2.42 5.82
N SER A 305 -1.52 3.51 6.20
CA SER A 305 -0.88 4.40 5.23
C SER A 305 0.28 3.74 4.47
N ARG A 306 1.08 2.90 5.15
CA ARG A 306 2.13 2.11 4.49
C ARG A 306 1.55 1.12 3.49
N SER A 307 0.47 0.42 3.85
CA SER A 307 -0.17 -0.55 2.97
C SER A 307 -0.73 0.08 1.70
N ILE A 308 -1.42 1.21 1.83
CA ILE A 308 -1.92 1.96 0.67
C ILE A 308 -0.75 2.36 -0.25
N LYS A 309 0.33 2.88 0.33
CA LYS A 309 1.51 3.25 -0.44
C LYS A 309 2.13 2.04 -1.14
N SER A 310 2.36 0.93 -0.42
CA SER A 310 2.92 -0.31 -0.99
C SER A 310 2.04 -0.88 -2.10
N TYR A 311 0.71 -0.82 -1.94
CA TYR A 311 -0.23 -1.24 -2.97
C TYR A 311 -0.12 -0.36 -4.23
N CYS A 312 -0.13 0.95 -4.08
CA CYS A 312 -0.01 1.89 -5.20
C CYS A 312 1.35 1.82 -5.90
N GLU A 313 2.41 1.48 -5.18
CA GLU A 313 3.75 1.25 -5.73
C GLU A 313 3.92 -0.17 -6.30
N LEU A 314 2.83 -0.94 -6.43
CA LEU A 314 2.85 -2.31 -6.94
C LEU A 314 3.82 -3.22 -6.18
N ARG A 315 3.98 -3.03 -4.87
CA ARG A 315 4.83 -3.86 -4.01
C ARG A 315 4.12 -5.10 -3.51
N VAL A 316 2.79 -5.11 -3.51
CA VAL A 316 1.96 -6.16 -2.93
C VAL A 316 1.28 -6.96 -4.02
N LEU A 317 1.55 -8.26 -4.06
CA LEU A 317 0.95 -9.18 -5.01
C LEU A 317 0.29 -10.34 -4.26
N PRO A 318 -0.96 -10.69 -4.58
CA PRO A 318 -1.56 -11.92 -4.07
C PRO A 318 -0.70 -13.14 -4.43
N TYR A 319 -0.48 -14.00 -3.44
CA TYR A 319 0.26 -15.25 -3.58
C TYR A 319 -0.48 -16.34 -2.81
N GLU A 320 -0.87 -17.40 -3.50
CA GLU A 320 -1.82 -18.39 -2.96
C GLU A 320 -3.15 -17.74 -2.52
N ASP A 321 -4.02 -18.52 -1.87
CA ASP A 321 -5.35 -18.02 -1.52
C ASP A 321 -5.33 -17.01 -0.37
N ASN A 322 -4.32 -17.06 0.50
CA ASN A 322 -4.28 -16.31 1.75
C ASN A 322 -2.95 -15.63 2.07
N LYS A 323 -2.06 -15.50 1.10
CA LYS A 323 -0.75 -14.87 1.26
C LYS A 323 -0.51 -13.75 0.28
N THR A 324 0.48 -12.94 0.56
CA THR A 324 1.02 -11.93 -0.35
C THR A 324 2.53 -12.06 -0.51
N VAL A 325 3.03 -11.74 -1.70
CA VAL A 325 4.42 -11.36 -1.90
C VAL A 325 4.50 -9.86 -1.70
N VAL A 326 5.39 -9.40 -0.84
CA VAL A 326 5.62 -7.97 -0.61
C VAL A 326 7.08 -7.66 -0.95
N PHE A 327 7.28 -6.83 -1.99
CA PHE A 327 8.59 -6.43 -2.51
C PHE A 327 9.16 -5.16 -1.84
#